data_bd28b651b50f7e2c57e5289e364d487e
#
_entry.id   bd28b651b50f7e2c57e5289e364d487e
#
_cell.length_a   1.000
_cell.length_b   1.000
_cell.length_c   1.000
_cell.angle_alpha   90.00
_cell.angle_beta   90.00
_cell.angle_gamma   90.00
#
_symmetry.space_group_name_H-M   'P 1'
#
loop_
_entity.id
_entity.type
_entity.pdbx_description
1 polymer ?
#
loop_
_entity_poly.entity_id
_entity_poly.type
_entity_poly.pdbx_seq_one_letter_code
_entity_poly.pdbx_strand_id
1 'polypeptide(L)'
;MKDFLSGFLKGLKIKRNFDRADNIKEAHRLACQHQFQAALNILENINLSSDETSVANMTGYLLKAICYAELDYKQSARNSINVLLNMDRWSLNPYYHYVLSNVKNEARKIITEYNL
;
A
#
# COMPACT_ATOMS: atom_id res chain seq x y z
N MET A 1 8.39 -9.09 0.06
CA MET A 1 7.34 -8.07 0.22
C MET A 1 7.52 -7.23 1.48
N LYS A 2 7.68 -7.85 2.63
CA LYS A 2 7.82 -7.12 3.91
C LYS A 2 9.01 -6.16 3.93
N ASP A 3 10.15 -6.58 3.38
CA ASP A 3 11.36 -5.75 3.34
C ASP A 3 11.17 -4.52 2.44
N PHE A 4 10.45 -4.69 1.33
CA PHE A 4 10.14 -3.60 0.41
C PHE A 4 9.30 -2.53 1.12
N LEU A 5 8.22 -2.94 1.80
CA LEU A 5 7.36 -2.02 2.53
C LEU A 5 8.09 -1.37 3.70
N SER A 6 8.93 -2.12 4.41
CA SER A 6 9.73 -1.57 5.52
C SER A 6 10.65 -0.45 5.04
N GLY A 7 11.28 -0.63 3.86
CA GLY A 7 12.11 0.41 3.28
C GLY A 7 11.35 1.69 2.99
N PHE A 8 10.15 1.58 2.45
CA PHE A 8 9.31 2.75 2.18
C PHE A 8 8.84 3.42 3.46
N LEU A 9 8.42 2.63 4.45
CA LEU A 9 7.91 3.16 5.70
C LEU A 9 8.98 3.93 6.47
N LYS A 10 10.23 3.51 6.40
CA LYS A 10 11.34 4.26 7.00
C LYS A 10 11.51 5.64 6.38
N GLY A 11 11.13 5.80 5.09
CA GLY A 11 11.18 7.06 4.40
C GLY A 11 9.99 7.97 4.63
N LEU A 12 8.94 7.49 5.30
CA LEU A 12 7.75 8.28 5.56
C LEU A 12 7.97 9.20 6.77
N LYS A 13 8.65 10.33 6.53
CA LYS A 13 8.89 11.33 7.57
C LYS A 13 8.18 12.63 7.27
N ILE A 14 7.09 12.56 6.52
CA ILE A 14 6.38 13.76 6.07
C ILE A 14 5.43 14.22 7.17
N LYS A 15 5.71 15.40 7.73
CA LYS A 15 4.94 15.95 8.85
C LYS A 15 3.46 16.14 8.55
N ARG A 16 3.12 16.46 7.30
CA ARG A 16 1.73 16.74 6.90
C ARG A 16 0.84 15.50 6.94
N ASN A 17 1.44 14.31 6.84
CA ASN A 17 0.72 13.04 6.85
C ASN A 17 1.13 12.19 8.03
N PHE A 18 1.48 12.84 9.13
CA PHE A 18 2.01 12.18 10.31
C PHE A 18 1.09 11.07 10.81
N ASP A 19 -0.19 11.39 10.99
CA ASP A 19 -1.17 10.40 11.49
C ASP A 19 -1.38 9.26 10.50
N ARG A 20 -1.45 9.59 9.21
CA ARG A 20 -1.59 8.57 8.16
C ARG A 20 -0.37 7.67 8.11
N ALA A 21 0.83 8.26 8.14
CA ALA A 21 2.07 7.49 8.11
C ALA A 21 2.20 6.59 9.32
N ASP A 22 1.85 7.08 10.51
CA ASP A 22 1.89 6.28 11.73
C ASP A 22 0.91 5.11 11.68
N ASN A 23 -0.30 5.34 11.19
CA ASN A 23 -1.31 4.30 11.05
C ASN A 23 -0.87 3.24 10.04
N ILE A 24 -0.24 3.65 8.94
CA ILE A 24 0.28 2.71 7.95
C ILE A 24 1.41 1.87 8.53
N LYS A 25 2.30 2.48 9.32
CA LYS A 25 3.36 1.74 10.01
C LYS A 25 2.81 0.71 10.97
N GLU A 26 1.78 1.08 11.73
CA GLU A 26 1.13 0.15 12.67
C GLU A 26 0.44 -0.99 11.92
N ALA A 27 -0.27 -0.68 10.84
CA ALA A 27 -0.89 -1.70 10.00
C ALA A 27 0.15 -2.66 9.42
N HIS A 28 1.28 -2.11 8.98
CA HIS A 28 2.38 -2.93 8.47
C HIS A 28 2.92 -3.86 9.56
N ARG A 29 3.12 -3.34 10.76
CA ARG A 29 3.58 -4.15 11.89
C ARG A 29 2.65 -5.32 12.16
N LEU A 30 1.34 -5.05 12.18
CA LEU A 30 0.33 -6.10 12.40
C LEU A 30 0.32 -7.12 11.26
N ALA A 31 0.45 -6.67 10.02
CA ALA A 31 0.51 -7.58 8.87
C ALA A 31 1.74 -8.48 8.93
N CYS A 32 2.87 -7.96 9.39
CA CYS A 32 4.09 -8.75 9.58
C CYS A 32 3.92 -9.82 10.65
N GLN A 33 2.99 -9.63 11.58
CA GLN A 33 2.62 -10.60 12.60
C GLN A 33 1.44 -11.49 12.17
N HIS A 34 1.08 -11.46 10.90
CA HIS A 34 -0.05 -12.20 10.33
C HIS A 34 -1.41 -11.81 10.94
N GLN A 35 -1.50 -10.61 11.51
CA GLN A 35 -2.76 -10.08 12.02
C GLN A 35 -3.43 -9.22 10.96
N PHE A 36 -3.83 -9.86 9.86
CA PHE A 36 -4.29 -9.17 8.66
C PHE A 36 -5.61 -8.43 8.86
N GLN A 37 -6.53 -9.00 9.63
CA GLN A 37 -7.81 -8.32 9.88
C GLN A 37 -7.60 -7.06 10.72
N ALA A 38 -6.75 -7.12 11.73
CA ALA A 38 -6.43 -5.95 12.57
C ALA A 38 -5.74 -4.86 11.74
N ALA A 39 -4.80 -5.26 10.88
CA ALA A 39 -4.13 -4.33 9.97
C ALA A 39 -5.15 -3.69 9.03
N LEU A 40 -6.05 -4.48 8.46
CA LEU A 40 -7.06 -4.00 7.53
C LEU A 40 -8.02 -3.01 8.20
N ASN A 41 -8.42 -3.27 9.45
CA ASN A 41 -9.28 -2.34 10.20
C ASN A 41 -8.64 -0.96 10.31
N ILE A 42 -7.33 -0.90 10.56
CA ILE A 42 -6.62 0.38 10.59
C ILE A 42 -6.63 1.03 9.20
N LEU A 43 -6.32 0.26 8.16
CA LEU A 43 -6.23 0.79 6.79
C LEU A 43 -7.57 1.28 6.27
N GLU A 44 -8.66 0.63 6.61
CA GLU A 44 -10.00 1.05 6.20
C GLU A 44 -10.45 2.35 6.85
N ASN A 45 -9.86 2.69 8.01
CA ASN A 45 -10.18 3.93 8.71
C ASN A 45 -9.27 5.10 8.29
N ILE A 46 -8.29 4.84 7.42
CA ILE A 46 -7.44 5.88 6.86
C ILE A 46 -8.10 6.41 5.59
N ASN A 47 -8.10 7.74 5.43
CA ASN A 47 -8.63 8.34 4.22
C ASN A 47 -7.60 8.26 3.09
N LEU A 48 -7.65 7.19 2.30
CA LEU A 48 -6.81 6.99 1.13
C LEU A 48 -7.56 7.45 -0.11
N SER A 49 -6.92 8.30 -0.91
CA SER A 49 -7.51 8.82 -2.15
C SER A 49 -6.91 8.12 -3.36
N SER A 50 -7.75 7.69 -4.31
CA SER A 50 -7.29 7.11 -5.58
C SER A 50 -6.61 8.15 -6.48
N ASP A 51 -6.86 9.43 -6.23
CA ASP A 51 -6.30 10.53 -7.03
C ASP A 51 -4.98 11.06 -6.47
N GLU A 52 -4.61 10.66 -5.25
CA GLU A 52 -3.40 11.14 -4.60
C GLU A 52 -2.26 10.15 -4.79
N THR A 53 -1.18 10.60 -5.44
CA THR A 53 -0.01 9.76 -5.68
C THR A 53 1.10 10.13 -4.69
N SER A 54 0.88 9.87 -3.41
CA SER A 54 1.89 10.03 -2.37
C SER A 54 2.43 8.66 -1.94
N VAL A 55 3.62 8.64 -1.33
CA VAL A 55 4.21 7.40 -0.83
C VAL A 55 3.28 6.73 0.19
N ALA A 56 2.70 7.53 1.10
CA ALA A 56 1.79 7.00 2.10
C ALA A 56 0.56 6.37 1.45
N ASN A 57 -0.02 7.04 0.47
CA ASN A 57 -1.21 6.56 -0.22
C ASN A 57 -0.92 5.28 -1.01
N MET A 58 0.18 5.25 -1.76
CA MET A 58 0.60 4.08 -2.52
C MET A 58 0.85 2.88 -1.60
N THR A 59 1.56 3.11 -0.50
CA THR A 59 1.86 2.06 0.48
C THR A 59 0.60 1.53 1.13
N GLY A 60 -0.34 2.44 1.45
CA GLY A 60 -1.62 2.05 2.04
C GLY A 60 -2.41 1.12 1.13
N TYR A 61 -2.53 1.44 -0.15
CA TYR A 61 -3.25 0.57 -1.10
C TYR A 61 -2.54 -0.76 -1.30
N LEU A 62 -1.21 -0.75 -1.36
CA LEU A 62 -0.46 -2.00 -1.50
C LEU A 62 -0.67 -2.91 -0.30
N LEU A 63 -0.63 -2.35 0.90
CA LEU A 63 -0.84 -3.09 2.13
C LEU A 63 -2.28 -3.60 2.24
N LYS A 64 -3.26 -2.81 1.83
CA LYS A 64 -4.65 -3.27 1.74
C LYS A 64 -4.79 -4.47 0.82
N ALA A 65 -4.15 -4.42 -0.35
CA ALA A 65 -4.20 -5.52 -1.30
C ALA A 65 -3.66 -6.81 -0.68
N ILE A 66 -2.55 -6.72 0.05
CA ILE A 66 -1.95 -7.87 0.73
C ILE A 66 -2.91 -8.43 1.78
N CYS A 67 -3.47 -7.56 2.62
CA CYS A 67 -4.37 -7.99 3.69
C CYS A 67 -5.62 -8.64 3.13
N TYR A 68 -6.23 -8.04 2.11
CA TYR A 68 -7.39 -8.64 1.46
C TYR A 68 -7.05 -10.00 0.85
N ALA A 69 -5.90 -10.11 0.17
CA ALA A 69 -5.48 -11.36 -0.46
C ALA A 69 -5.25 -12.45 0.58
N GLU A 70 -4.60 -12.12 1.69
CA GLU A 70 -4.35 -13.08 2.77
C GLU A 70 -5.64 -13.54 3.45
N LEU A 71 -6.65 -12.68 3.48
CA LEU A 71 -7.96 -13.00 4.04
C LEU A 71 -8.91 -13.63 3.02
N ASP A 72 -8.41 -13.87 1.81
CA ASP A 72 -9.17 -14.46 0.70
C ASP A 72 -10.31 -13.57 0.18
N TYR A 73 -10.20 -12.26 0.38
CA TYR A 73 -11.11 -11.28 -0.21
C TYR A 73 -10.56 -10.84 -1.57
N LYS A 74 -10.63 -11.73 -2.54
CA LYS A 74 -9.95 -11.55 -3.83
C LYS A 74 -10.42 -10.34 -4.60
N GLN A 75 -11.73 -10.06 -4.61
CA GLN A 75 -12.26 -8.93 -5.35
C GLN A 75 -11.77 -7.61 -4.76
N SER A 76 -11.76 -7.49 -3.43
CA SER A 76 -11.26 -6.30 -2.75
C SER A 76 -9.76 -6.12 -2.99
N ALA A 77 -9.01 -7.22 -3.01
CA ALA A 77 -7.59 -7.19 -3.34
C ALA A 77 -7.37 -6.67 -4.76
N ARG A 78 -8.12 -7.19 -5.74
CA ARG A 78 -8.05 -6.72 -7.13
C ARG A 78 -8.38 -5.24 -7.24
N ASN A 79 -9.39 -4.78 -6.52
CA ASN A 79 -9.79 -3.37 -6.54
C ASN A 79 -8.64 -2.47 -6.04
N SER A 80 -8.00 -2.84 -4.94
CA SER A 80 -6.86 -2.09 -4.39
C SER A 80 -5.68 -2.08 -5.36
N ILE A 81 -5.39 -3.22 -5.99
CA ILE A 81 -4.33 -3.32 -6.98
C ILE A 81 -4.63 -2.46 -8.20
N ASN A 82 -5.89 -2.46 -8.66
CA ASN A 82 -6.28 -1.66 -9.82
C ASN A 82 -6.10 -0.16 -9.56
N VAL A 83 -6.37 0.29 -8.34
CA VAL A 83 -6.09 1.68 -7.98
C VAL A 83 -4.61 2.00 -8.20
N LEU A 84 -3.72 1.13 -7.73
CA LEU A 84 -2.28 1.32 -7.89
C LEU A 84 -1.86 1.30 -9.35
N LEU A 85 -2.35 0.33 -10.12
CA LEU A 85 -1.95 0.18 -11.52
C LEU A 85 -2.43 1.33 -12.40
N ASN A 86 -3.51 2.00 -12.00
CA ASN A 86 -4.09 3.12 -12.73
C ASN A 86 -3.59 4.48 -12.26
N MET A 87 -2.73 4.53 -11.23
CA MET A 87 -2.16 5.80 -10.79
C MET A 87 -1.28 6.40 -11.88
N ASP A 88 -1.52 7.68 -12.18
CA ASP A 88 -0.76 8.42 -13.16
C ASP A 88 0.44 9.07 -12.48
N ARG A 89 1.59 8.99 -13.12
CA ARG A 89 2.86 9.49 -12.58
C ARG A 89 3.39 10.72 -13.30
N TRP A 90 2.63 11.26 -14.26
CA TRP A 90 3.15 12.33 -15.12
C TRP A 90 3.49 13.61 -14.34
N SER A 91 2.80 13.86 -13.23
CA SER A 91 2.99 15.06 -12.43
C SER A 91 3.98 14.86 -11.26
N LEU A 92 4.55 13.67 -11.12
CA LEU A 92 5.41 13.36 -9.99
C LEU A 92 6.86 13.77 -10.25
N ASN A 93 7.59 14.08 -9.17
CA ASN A 93 9.03 14.26 -9.28
C ASN A 93 9.71 12.89 -9.52
N PRO A 94 11.00 12.86 -9.94
CA PRO A 94 11.67 11.60 -10.27
C PRO A 94 11.67 10.56 -9.14
N TYR A 95 11.71 10.99 -7.89
CA TYR A 95 11.67 10.08 -6.75
C TYR A 95 10.34 9.33 -6.70
N TYR A 96 9.24 10.05 -6.84
CA TYR A 96 7.92 9.41 -6.81
C TYR A 96 7.66 8.54 -8.04
N HIS A 97 8.21 8.89 -9.19
CA HIS A 97 8.17 8.01 -10.38
C HIS A 97 8.81 6.67 -10.06
N TYR A 98 9.98 6.71 -9.43
CA TYR A 98 10.70 5.51 -9.03
C TYR A 98 9.89 4.67 -8.04
N VAL A 99 9.35 5.31 -7.01
CA VAL A 99 8.54 4.64 -5.99
C VAL A 99 7.30 4.02 -6.64
N LEU A 100 6.59 4.77 -7.45
CA LEU A 100 5.37 4.28 -8.10
C LEU A 100 5.66 3.08 -9.01
N SER A 101 6.74 3.12 -9.77
CA SER A 101 7.15 2.00 -10.62
C SER A 101 7.39 0.74 -9.80
N ASN A 102 8.06 0.86 -8.65
CA ASN A 102 8.31 -0.27 -7.77
C ASN A 102 7.04 -0.79 -7.12
N VAL A 103 6.14 0.11 -6.70
CA VAL A 103 4.86 -0.27 -6.12
C VAL A 103 4.01 -1.02 -7.15
N LYS A 104 3.98 -0.55 -8.39
CA LYS A 104 3.25 -1.25 -9.47
C LYS A 104 3.82 -2.63 -9.74
N ASN A 105 5.15 -2.78 -9.71
CA ASN A 105 5.78 -4.09 -9.87
C ASN A 105 5.41 -5.03 -8.73
N GLU A 106 5.39 -4.54 -7.50
CA GLU A 106 4.96 -5.34 -6.35
C GLU A 106 3.48 -5.72 -6.45
N ALA A 107 2.65 -4.81 -6.93
CA ALA A 107 1.23 -5.11 -7.16
C ALA A 107 1.06 -6.26 -8.17
N ARG A 108 1.86 -6.26 -9.23
CA ARG A 108 1.83 -7.35 -10.22
C ARG A 108 2.28 -8.67 -9.62
N LYS A 109 3.28 -8.65 -8.73
CA LYS A 109 3.72 -9.85 -8.01
C LYS A 109 2.62 -10.41 -7.12
N ILE A 110 1.85 -9.54 -6.49
CA ILE A 110 0.70 -9.96 -5.66
C ILE A 110 -0.33 -10.68 -6.52
N ILE A 111 -0.62 -10.18 -7.71
CA ILE A 111 -1.54 -10.84 -8.65
C ILE A 111 -1.09 -12.27 -8.91
N THR A 112 0.20 -12.47 -9.17
CA THR A 112 0.75 -13.79 -9.43
C THR A 112 0.75 -14.67 -8.19
N GLU A 113 1.24 -14.12 -7.07
CA GLU A 113 1.42 -14.87 -5.82
C GLU A 113 0.10 -15.37 -5.23
N TYR A 114 -0.95 -14.55 -5.30
CA TYR A 114 -2.25 -14.89 -4.72
C TYR A 114 -3.28 -15.32 -5.77
N ASN A 115 -2.85 -15.46 -7.00
CA ASN A 115 -3.70 -15.96 -8.09
C ASN A 115 -4.92 -15.04 -8.30
N LEU A 116 -4.67 -13.77 -8.35
CA LEU A 116 -5.70 -12.76 -8.60
C LEU A 116 -5.83 -12.48 -10.12
#